data_7d1d7da3f77de1b9da851f8cf9a0ee70
#
_entry.id   7d1d7da3f77de1b9da851f8cf9a0ee70
#
_cell.length_a   1.000
_cell.length_b   1.000
_cell.length_c   1.000
_cell.angle_alpha   90.00
_cell.angle_beta   90.00
_cell.angle_gamma   90.00
#
_symmetry.space_group_name_H-M   'P 1'
#
loop_
_entity.id
_entity.type
_entity.pdbx_description
1 polymer ?
#
loop_
_entity_poly.entity_id
_entity_poly.type
_entity_poly.pdbx_seq_one_letter_code
_entity_poly.pdbx_strand_id
1 'polypeptide(L)'
;MARNTRKSAGATSGECGDPAALLDERSPHWSLRGADYLPYRISLLAKLLDRRTARMLAQEFRMSVAEWRVLAQLAMSSPSSVRDLAEQAWVDRAEVSRASASLVRRGYVRRLSNPEDRRGPLLASTSAGNALFRRIRPRRAAFHRSLTARLGRSQLAALERALLALARACLTASELESPAVDAHAKRVRT
;
A
#
# COMPACT_ATOMS: atom_id res chain seq x y z
N MET A 1 4.30 -54.36 -27.29
CA MET A 1 3.29 -53.27 -27.20
C MET A 1 3.25 -52.73 -25.75
N ALA A 2 4.00 -51.69 -25.44
CA ALA A 2 4.06 -51.11 -24.13
C ALA A 2 3.36 -49.73 -24.18
N ARG A 3 2.27 -49.57 -23.43
CA ARG A 3 1.48 -48.33 -23.33
C ARG A 3 2.17 -47.40 -22.32
N ASN A 4 2.64 -46.29 -22.84
CA ASN A 4 3.26 -45.20 -22.08
C ASN A 4 2.13 -44.29 -21.51
N THR A 5 1.83 -44.40 -20.23
CA THR A 5 0.92 -43.51 -19.53
C THR A 5 1.67 -42.31 -19.02
N ARG A 6 1.55 -41.17 -19.71
CA ARG A 6 2.01 -39.87 -19.22
C ARG A 6 1.17 -39.45 -18.02
N LYS A 7 1.80 -39.40 -16.86
CA LYS A 7 1.28 -38.86 -15.62
C LYS A 7 1.36 -37.32 -15.71
N SER A 8 0.20 -36.67 -15.87
CA SER A 8 0.08 -35.21 -15.79
C SER A 8 0.37 -34.77 -14.36
N ALA A 9 1.44 -34.04 -14.16
CA ALA A 9 1.71 -33.36 -12.90
C ALA A 9 0.72 -32.19 -12.75
N GLY A 10 -0.22 -32.35 -11.85
CA GLY A 10 -1.09 -31.26 -11.40
C GLY A 10 -0.27 -30.20 -10.69
N ALA A 11 -0.31 -28.97 -11.19
CA ALA A 11 0.21 -27.81 -10.51
C ALA A 11 -0.63 -27.60 -9.23
N THR A 12 -0.07 -27.92 -8.10
CA THR A 12 -0.62 -27.55 -6.79
C THR A 12 -0.59 -26.04 -6.67
N SER A 13 -1.77 -25.42 -6.73
CA SER A 13 -2.02 -24.05 -6.28
C SER A 13 -1.49 -23.94 -4.84
N GLY A 14 -0.43 -23.12 -4.64
CA GLY A 14 0.18 -22.90 -3.35
C GLY A 14 -0.86 -22.46 -2.33
N GLU A 15 -1.17 -23.33 -1.38
CA GLU A 15 -1.94 -23.02 -0.21
C GLU A 15 -1.20 -21.90 0.53
N CYS A 16 -1.77 -20.71 0.51
CA CYS A 16 -1.31 -19.60 1.33
C CYS A 16 -1.55 -20.03 2.78
N GLY A 17 -0.46 -20.41 3.47
CA GLY A 17 -0.50 -20.90 4.85
C GLY A 17 -1.35 -20.01 5.74
N ASP A 18 -1.97 -20.60 6.77
CA ASP A 18 -2.83 -19.90 7.73
C ASP A 18 -2.10 -18.67 8.28
N PRO A 19 -2.67 -17.46 8.11
CA PRO A 19 -2.07 -16.23 8.66
C PRO A 19 -1.90 -16.28 10.17
N ALA A 20 -2.67 -17.10 10.91
CA ALA A 20 -2.54 -17.27 12.34
C ALA A 20 -1.25 -18.01 12.69
N ALA A 21 -0.76 -18.93 11.85
CA ALA A 21 0.51 -19.61 12.06
C ALA A 21 1.72 -18.68 11.96
N LEU A 22 1.58 -17.53 11.30
CA LEU A 22 2.63 -16.50 11.22
C LEU A 22 2.77 -15.70 12.52
N LEU A 23 1.76 -15.75 13.39
CA LEU A 23 1.69 -14.95 14.63
C LEU A 23 1.97 -15.78 15.88
N ASP A 24 2.24 -17.08 15.74
CA ASP A 24 2.75 -17.88 16.86
C ASP A 24 4.16 -17.35 17.19
N GLU A 25 4.39 -17.01 18.46
CA GLU A 25 5.71 -16.60 18.96
C GLU A 25 6.79 -17.68 18.73
N ARG A 26 6.38 -18.91 18.45
CA ARG A 26 7.21 -20.05 18.05
C ARG A 26 7.43 -20.14 16.55
N SER A 27 6.67 -19.38 15.76
CA SER A 27 6.87 -19.35 14.30
C SER A 27 8.26 -18.83 13.98
N PRO A 28 9.04 -19.50 13.10
CA PRO A 28 10.35 -19.01 12.65
C PRO A 28 10.30 -17.58 12.15
N HIS A 29 9.19 -17.15 11.56
CA HIS A 29 9.02 -15.81 11.00
C HIS A 29 8.83 -14.70 12.05
N TRP A 30 8.30 -15.04 13.26
CA TRP A 30 8.10 -14.07 14.35
C TRP A 30 9.11 -14.23 15.47
N SER A 31 9.68 -15.43 15.64
CA SER A 31 10.64 -15.77 16.70
C SER A 31 12.05 -15.22 16.47
N LEU A 32 12.34 -14.68 15.30
CA LEU A 32 13.59 -13.98 15.04
C LEU A 32 13.74 -12.83 16.05
N ARG A 33 14.64 -13.01 17.02
CA ARG A 33 14.85 -12.05 18.12
C ARG A 33 16.00 -11.12 17.78
N GLY A 34 15.89 -9.86 18.24
CA GLY A 34 16.91 -8.84 18.08
C GLY A 34 16.42 -7.60 17.34
N ALA A 35 17.14 -6.49 17.50
CA ALA A 35 16.82 -5.22 16.87
C ALA A 35 16.86 -5.29 15.34
N ASP A 36 17.73 -6.14 14.79
CA ASP A 36 17.94 -6.29 13.34
C ASP A 36 16.70 -6.84 12.59
N TYR A 37 15.80 -7.49 13.31
CA TYR A 37 14.55 -8.03 12.73
C TYR A 37 13.35 -7.13 12.86
N LEU A 38 13.46 -5.98 13.52
CA LEU A 38 12.36 -5.03 13.67
C LEU A 38 11.84 -4.52 12.30
N PRO A 39 12.69 -4.11 11.34
CA PRO A 39 12.23 -3.73 10.01
C PRO A 39 11.46 -4.84 9.29
N TYR A 40 11.90 -6.09 9.42
CA TYR A 40 11.20 -7.24 8.85
C TYR A 40 9.79 -7.40 9.45
N ARG A 41 9.65 -7.31 10.79
CA ARG A 41 8.35 -7.41 11.47
C ARG A 41 7.40 -6.30 11.07
N ILE A 42 7.90 -5.08 10.93
CA ILE A 42 7.12 -3.93 10.43
C ILE A 42 6.64 -4.20 9.01
N SER A 43 7.52 -4.69 8.12
CA SER A 43 7.17 -5.05 6.74
C SER A 43 6.13 -6.17 6.67
N LEU A 44 6.26 -7.19 7.52
CA LEU A 44 5.28 -8.27 7.62
C LEU A 44 3.92 -7.76 8.10
N LEU A 45 3.91 -6.94 9.16
CA LEU A 45 2.69 -6.32 9.68
C LEU A 45 2.01 -5.46 8.61
N ALA A 46 2.76 -4.64 7.89
CA ALA A 46 2.24 -3.82 6.80
C ALA A 46 1.57 -4.69 5.71
N LYS A 47 2.20 -5.79 5.30
CA LYS A 47 1.61 -6.75 4.34
C LYS A 47 0.32 -7.39 4.84
N LEU A 48 0.24 -7.74 6.13
CA LEU A 48 -0.98 -8.29 6.74
C LEU A 48 -2.11 -7.26 6.74
N LEU A 49 -1.82 -6.02 7.09
CA LEU A 49 -2.79 -4.90 7.08
C LEU A 49 -3.29 -4.62 5.67
N ASP A 50 -2.38 -4.58 4.69
CA ASP A 50 -2.73 -4.37 3.28
C ASP A 50 -3.60 -5.51 2.73
N ARG A 51 -3.29 -6.76 3.02
CA ARG A 51 -4.12 -7.93 2.60
C ARG A 51 -5.53 -7.83 3.17
N ARG A 52 -5.69 -7.50 4.45
CA ARG A 52 -7.01 -7.35 5.09
C ARG A 52 -7.78 -6.17 4.50
N THR A 53 -7.09 -5.04 4.29
CA THR A 53 -7.66 -3.86 3.64
C THR A 53 -8.13 -4.19 2.22
N ALA A 54 -7.28 -4.85 1.42
CA ALA A 54 -7.60 -5.25 0.05
C ALA A 54 -8.82 -6.15 0.00
N ARG A 55 -8.90 -7.15 0.90
CA ARG A 55 -10.04 -8.07 0.97
C ARG A 55 -11.35 -7.32 1.27
N MET A 56 -11.36 -6.45 2.27
CA MET A 56 -12.54 -5.66 2.65
C MET A 56 -12.98 -4.75 1.48
N LEU A 57 -12.04 -4.02 0.87
CA LEU A 57 -12.35 -3.11 -0.24
C LEU A 57 -12.87 -3.87 -1.47
N ALA A 58 -12.29 -5.03 -1.79
CA ALA A 58 -12.72 -5.84 -2.92
C ALA A 58 -14.12 -6.42 -2.70
N GLN A 59 -14.39 -6.98 -1.52
CA GLN A 59 -15.65 -7.66 -1.22
C GLN A 59 -16.82 -6.68 -1.05
N GLU A 60 -16.62 -5.57 -0.31
CA GLU A 60 -17.70 -4.65 0.02
C GLU A 60 -17.91 -3.55 -1.03
N PHE A 61 -16.84 -3.14 -1.75
CA PHE A 61 -16.87 -1.96 -2.63
C PHE A 61 -16.36 -2.22 -4.05
N ARG A 62 -15.91 -3.45 -4.35
CA ARG A 62 -15.28 -3.82 -5.64
C ARG A 62 -14.17 -2.82 -6.02
N MET A 63 -13.30 -2.53 -5.08
CA MET A 63 -12.26 -1.50 -5.19
C MET A 63 -10.91 -2.06 -4.78
N SER A 64 -9.85 -1.66 -5.48
CA SER A 64 -8.47 -1.94 -5.07
C SER A 64 -7.99 -0.96 -3.98
N VAL A 65 -6.87 -1.29 -3.33
CA VAL A 65 -6.23 -0.38 -2.36
C VAL A 65 -5.75 0.90 -3.03
N ALA A 66 -5.20 0.79 -4.25
CA ALA A 66 -4.75 1.95 -5.02
C ALA A 66 -5.92 2.87 -5.40
N GLU A 67 -7.03 2.29 -5.90
CA GLU A 67 -8.24 3.06 -6.18
C GLU A 67 -8.77 3.79 -4.93
N TRP A 68 -8.76 3.11 -3.79
CA TRP A 68 -9.15 3.74 -2.53
C TRP A 68 -8.22 4.91 -2.16
N ARG A 69 -6.90 4.72 -2.24
CA ARG A 69 -5.92 5.77 -1.92
C ARG A 69 -6.12 7.00 -2.80
N VAL A 70 -6.26 6.80 -4.11
CA VAL A 70 -6.53 7.88 -5.07
C VAL A 70 -7.85 8.59 -4.75
N LEU A 71 -8.94 7.83 -4.56
CA LEU A 71 -10.24 8.40 -4.26
C LEU A 71 -10.24 9.18 -2.94
N ALA A 72 -9.61 8.64 -1.91
CA ALA A 72 -9.52 9.28 -0.60
C ALA A 72 -8.75 10.60 -0.69
N GLN A 73 -7.62 10.62 -1.40
CA GLN A 73 -6.83 11.82 -1.59
C GLN A 73 -7.63 12.89 -2.33
N LEU A 74 -8.26 12.54 -3.44
CA LEU A 74 -9.08 13.48 -4.23
C LEU A 74 -10.36 13.95 -3.52
N ALA A 75 -10.90 13.16 -2.59
CA ALA A 75 -12.06 13.55 -1.80
C ALA A 75 -11.72 14.46 -0.60
N MET A 76 -10.45 14.50 -0.19
CA MET A 76 -9.97 15.31 0.94
C MET A 76 -9.18 16.54 0.52
N SER A 77 -8.68 16.57 -0.71
CA SER A 77 -7.80 17.61 -1.24
C SER A 77 -8.40 18.28 -2.47
N SER A 78 -7.74 19.33 -2.94
CA SER A 78 -8.02 19.97 -4.22
C SER A 78 -7.71 19.04 -5.41
N PRO A 79 -8.16 19.36 -6.63
CA PRO A 79 -7.75 18.64 -7.83
C PRO A 79 -6.23 18.48 -7.90
N SER A 80 -5.77 17.28 -8.27
CA SER A 80 -4.36 16.92 -8.25
C SER A 80 -3.95 16.19 -9.52
N SER A 81 -2.70 16.32 -9.95
CA SER A 81 -2.14 15.53 -11.05
C SER A 81 -1.88 14.08 -10.60
N VAL A 82 -1.70 13.17 -11.55
CA VAL A 82 -1.29 11.78 -11.28
C VAL A 82 0.07 11.74 -10.56
N ARG A 83 0.95 12.69 -10.86
CA ARG A 83 2.25 12.81 -10.22
C ARG A 83 2.11 13.15 -8.73
N ASP A 84 1.36 14.21 -8.41
CA ASP A 84 1.17 14.66 -7.03
C ASP A 84 0.47 13.57 -6.19
N LEU A 85 -0.51 12.88 -6.79
CA LEU A 85 -1.17 11.75 -6.14
C LEU A 85 -0.21 10.59 -5.84
N ALA A 86 0.73 10.31 -6.74
CA ALA A 86 1.73 9.27 -6.53
C ALA A 86 2.68 9.62 -5.39
N GLU A 87 3.17 10.85 -5.37
CA GLU A 87 4.03 11.39 -4.32
C GLU A 87 3.31 11.38 -2.94
N GLN A 88 2.09 11.92 -2.88
CA GLN A 88 1.31 12.00 -1.64
C GLN A 88 0.85 10.64 -1.11
N ALA A 89 0.53 9.71 -1.99
CA ALA A 89 0.06 8.38 -1.60
C ALA A 89 1.17 7.37 -1.36
N TRP A 90 2.43 7.72 -1.67
CA TRP A 90 3.58 6.80 -1.65
C TRP A 90 3.29 5.52 -2.46
N VAL A 91 2.75 5.70 -3.66
CA VAL A 91 2.35 4.62 -4.56
C VAL A 91 3.05 4.83 -5.90
N ASP A 92 3.41 3.75 -6.56
CA ASP A 92 3.99 3.80 -7.90
C ASP A 92 3.09 4.58 -8.88
N ARG A 93 3.70 5.46 -9.69
CA ARG A 93 2.99 6.33 -10.63
C ARG A 93 2.15 5.55 -11.65
N ALA A 94 2.63 4.39 -12.10
CA ALA A 94 1.89 3.57 -13.05
C ALA A 94 0.67 2.92 -12.37
N GLU A 95 0.77 2.54 -11.10
CA GLU A 95 -0.35 2.04 -10.32
C GLU A 95 -1.40 3.12 -10.10
N VAL A 96 -1.00 4.34 -9.71
CA VAL A 96 -1.90 5.49 -9.56
C VAL A 96 -2.59 5.82 -10.88
N SER A 97 -1.87 5.78 -12.01
CA SER A 97 -2.44 6.01 -13.33
C SER A 97 -3.52 5.00 -13.69
N ARG A 98 -3.26 3.70 -13.46
CA ARG A 98 -4.25 2.63 -13.69
C ARG A 98 -5.47 2.76 -12.77
N ALA A 99 -5.26 3.04 -11.49
CA ALA A 99 -6.32 3.27 -10.51
C ALA A 99 -7.19 4.47 -10.89
N SER A 100 -6.57 5.58 -11.27
CA SER A 100 -7.25 6.79 -11.72
C SER A 100 -8.09 6.54 -12.98
N ALA A 101 -7.53 5.84 -13.97
CA ALA A 101 -8.27 5.48 -15.18
C ALA A 101 -9.49 4.61 -14.87
N SER A 102 -9.37 3.67 -13.95
CA SER A 102 -10.48 2.84 -13.47
C SER A 102 -11.58 3.67 -12.79
N LEU A 103 -11.19 4.59 -11.90
CA LEU A 103 -12.13 5.47 -11.20
C LEU A 103 -12.84 6.43 -12.15
N VAL A 104 -12.15 6.93 -13.19
CA VAL A 104 -12.75 7.76 -14.24
C VAL A 104 -13.79 6.94 -15.03
N ARG A 105 -13.47 5.74 -15.49
CA ARG A 105 -14.44 4.87 -16.18
C ARG A 105 -15.68 4.56 -15.34
N ARG A 106 -15.51 4.44 -14.01
CA ARG A 106 -16.61 4.20 -13.06
C ARG A 106 -17.35 5.46 -12.64
N GLY A 107 -16.98 6.63 -13.14
CA GLY A 107 -17.63 7.91 -12.85
C GLY A 107 -17.35 8.48 -11.44
N TYR A 108 -16.40 7.93 -10.70
CA TYR A 108 -16.04 8.43 -9.34
C TYR A 108 -15.03 9.56 -9.38
N VAL A 109 -14.27 9.67 -10.46
CA VAL A 109 -13.28 10.72 -10.70
C VAL A 109 -13.51 11.31 -12.08
N ARG A 110 -13.26 12.60 -12.24
CA ARG A 110 -13.30 13.31 -13.53
C ARG A 110 -11.94 13.94 -13.84
N ARG A 111 -11.67 14.11 -15.12
CA ARG A 111 -10.50 14.85 -15.61
C ARG A 111 -10.87 16.33 -15.81
N LEU A 112 -9.93 17.17 -15.44
CA LEU A 112 -10.00 18.62 -15.66
C LEU A 112 -8.80 19.04 -16.51
N SER A 113 -8.96 20.11 -17.31
CA SER A 113 -7.81 20.74 -17.94
C SER A 113 -6.87 21.30 -16.88
N ASN A 114 -5.57 21.16 -17.11
CA ASN A 114 -4.56 21.79 -16.27
C ASN A 114 -4.06 23.05 -17.03
N PRO A 115 -4.42 24.26 -16.60
CA PRO A 115 -3.99 25.48 -17.27
C PRO A 115 -2.49 25.75 -17.10
N GLU A 116 -1.88 25.26 -16.01
CA GLU A 116 -0.49 25.52 -15.65
C GLU A 116 0.47 24.50 -16.29
N ASP A 117 0.02 23.26 -16.52
CA ASP A 117 0.84 22.21 -17.12
C ASP A 117 0.02 21.39 -18.14
N ARG A 118 0.31 21.60 -19.43
CA ARG A 118 -0.33 20.86 -20.53
C ARG A 118 0.11 19.38 -20.62
N ARG A 119 1.04 18.92 -19.77
CA ARG A 119 1.57 17.56 -19.82
C ARG A 119 0.63 16.51 -19.22
N GLY A 120 -0.46 16.92 -18.58
CA GLY A 120 -1.46 15.99 -18.08
C GLY A 120 -2.67 16.67 -17.42
N PRO A 121 -3.82 15.98 -17.40
CA PRO A 121 -5.02 16.50 -16.76
C PRO A 121 -4.88 16.48 -15.23
N LEU A 122 -5.58 17.41 -14.59
CA LEU A 122 -5.90 17.29 -13.18
C LEU A 122 -7.05 16.29 -12.98
N LEU A 123 -7.06 15.65 -11.84
CA LEU A 123 -8.10 14.72 -11.42
C LEU A 123 -8.88 15.34 -10.26
N ALA A 124 -10.18 15.18 -10.27
CA ALA A 124 -11.04 15.61 -9.16
C ALA A 124 -12.11 14.54 -8.88
N SER A 125 -12.47 14.37 -7.60
CA SER A 125 -13.59 13.52 -7.25
C SER A 125 -14.92 14.09 -7.76
N THR A 126 -15.84 13.21 -8.14
CA THR A 126 -17.22 13.58 -8.48
C THR A 126 -18.12 13.51 -7.24
N SER A 127 -19.36 13.95 -7.37
CA SER A 127 -20.38 13.77 -6.32
C SER A 127 -20.54 12.29 -5.95
N ALA A 128 -20.55 11.40 -6.95
CA ALA A 128 -20.61 9.95 -6.74
C ALA A 128 -19.34 9.42 -6.04
N GLY A 129 -18.15 9.93 -6.42
CA GLY A 129 -16.89 9.62 -5.75
C GLY A 129 -16.89 10.03 -4.28
N ASN A 130 -17.34 11.25 -4.00
CA ASN A 130 -17.46 11.76 -2.64
C ASN A 130 -18.48 10.97 -1.81
N ALA A 131 -19.60 10.55 -2.40
CA ALA A 131 -20.57 9.68 -1.74
C ALA A 131 -19.98 8.32 -1.41
N LEU A 132 -19.23 7.72 -2.34
CA LEU A 132 -18.53 6.45 -2.12
C LEU A 132 -17.47 6.59 -1.03
N PHE A 133 -16.65 7.65 -1.04
CA PHE A 133 -15.68 7.95 0.00
C PHE A 133 -16.33 8.01 1.39
N ARG A 134 -17.46 8.74 1.53
CA ARG A 134 -18.20 8.83 2.80
C ARG A 134 -18.74 7.47 3.27
N ARG A 135 -19.05 6.54 2.39
CA ARG A 135 -19.48 5.18 2.74
C ARG A 135 -18.31 4.31 3.20
N ILE A 136 -17.15 4.40 2.55
CA ILE A 136 -15.97 3.58 2.85
C ILE A 136 -15.28 4.05 4.14
N ARG A 137 -15.15 5.36 4.34
CA ARG A 137 -14.42 5.95 5.47
C ARG A 137 -14.81 5.38 6.85
N PRO A 138 -16.08 5.28 7.25
CA PRO A 138 -16.46 4.74 8.57
C PRO A 138 -16.13 3.24 8.69
N ARG A 139 -16.23 2.46 7.61
CA ARG A 139 -15.87 1.04 7.59
C ARG A 139 -14.38 0.86 7.86
N ARG A 140 -13.54 1.65 7.20
CA ARG A 140 -12.10 1.65 7.46
C ARG A 140 -11.77 2.11 8.87
N ALA A 141 -12.41 3.15 9.36
CA ALA A 141 -12.20 3.62 10.73
C ALA A 141 -12.60 2.56 11.78
N ALA A 142 -13.70 1.84 11.56
CA ALA A 142 -14.10 0.72 12.41
C ALA A 142 -13.07 -0.42 12.39
N PHE A 143 -12.56 -0.76 11.20
CA PHE A 143 -11.50 -1.75 11.07
C PHE A 143 -10.23 -1.32 11.83
N HIS A 144 -9.76 -0.08 11.66
CA HIS A 144 -8.58 0.41 12.36
C HIS A 144 -8.77 0.38 13.88
N ARG A 145 -9.95 0.81 14.37
CA ARG A 145 -10.26 0.70 15.82
C ARG A 145 -10.22 -0.73 16.32
N SER A 146 -10.70 -1.70 15.54
CA SER A 146 -10.65 -3.11 15.95
C SER A 146 -9.23 -3.66 16.09
N LEU A 147 -8.29 -3.15 15.30
CA LEU A 147 -6.87 -3.54 15.38
C LEU A 147 -6.22 -3.03 16.67
N THR A 148 -6.57 -1.83 17.08
CA THR A 148 -5.97 -1.17 18.25
C THR A 148 -6.77 -1.39 19.54
N ALA A 149 -7.93 -2.03 19.47
CA ALA A 149 -8.84 -2.20 20.61
C ALA A 149 -8.23 -2.98 21.79
N ARG A 150 -7.19 -3.80 21.53
CA ARG A 150 -6.47 -4.56 22.57
C ARG A 150 -5.31 -3.79 23.18
N LEU A 151 -4.97 -2.62 22.66
CA LEU A 151 -3.91 -1.76 23.19
C LEU A 151 -4.51 -0.76 24.18
N GLY A 152 -3.86 -0.61 25.34
CA GLY A 152 -4.16 0.48 26.25
C GLY A 152 -3.74 1.84 25.66
N ARG A 153 -4.31 2.94 26.18
CA ARG A 153 -4.02 4.30 25.68
C ARG A 153 -2.52 4.63 25.70
N SER A 154 -1.81 4.23 26.76
CA SER A 154 -0.36 4.46 26.90
C SER A 154 0.44 3.67 25.86
N GLN A 155 0.05 2.41 25.60
CA GLN A 155 0.68 1.56 24.59
C GLN A 155 0.47 2.13 23.17
N LEU A 156 -0.74 2.58 22.86
CA LEU A 156 -1.05 3.17 21.57
C LEU A 156 -0.22 4.45 21.35
N ALA A 157 -0.19 5.35 22.33
CA ALA A 157 0.62 6.57 22.24
C ALA A 157 2.13 6.29 22.14
N ALA A 158 2.64 5.26 22.82
CA ALA A 158 4.02 4.83 22.70
C ALA A 158 4.32 4.27 21.28
N LEU A 159 3.42 3.45 20.74
CA LEU A 159 3.52 2.91 19.39
C LEU A 159 3.54 4.02 18.33
N GLU A 160 2.62 5.00 18.43
CA GLU A 160 2.57 6.15 17.50
C GLU A 160 3.88 6.95 17.52
N ARG A 161 4.43 7.24 18.71
CA ARG A 161 5.73 7.92 18.83
C ARG A 161 6.87 7.11 18.22
N ALA A 162 6.90 5.80 18.48
CA ALA A 162 7.94 4.93 17.93
C ALA A 162 7.88 4.85 16.40
N LEU A 163 6.69 4.68 15.83
CA LEU A 163 6.48 4.66 14.38
C LEU A 163 6.91 5.98 13.73
N LEU A 164 6.58 7.12 14.34
CA LEU A 164 6.98 8.42 13.83
C LEU A 164 8.52 8.60 13.87
N ALA A 165 9.16 8.15 14.94
CA ALA A 165 10.62 8.21 15.06
C ALA A 165 11.31 7.34 14.00
N LEU A 166 10.81 6.12 13.77
CA LEU A 166 11.31 5.24 12.72
C LEU A 166 11.10 5.82 11.32
N ALA A 167 9.94 6.39 11.04
CA ALA A 167 9.66 7.02 9.76
C ALA A 167 10.64 8.19 9.48
N ARG A 168 10.91 9.03 10.49
CA ARG A 168 11.89 10.10 10.38
C ARG A 168 13.30 9.57 10.11
N ALA A 169 13.71 8.52 10.81
CA ALA A 169 15.02 7.89 10.60
C ALA A 169 15.17 7.33 9.17
N CYS A 170 14.12 6.73 8.61
CA CYS A 170 14.13 6.26 7.23
C CYS A 170 14.29 7.40 6.20
N LEU A 171 13.67 8.56 6.45
CA LEU A 171 13.78 9.71 5.55
C LEU A 171 15.20 10.32 5.59
N THR A 172 15.79 10.47 6.79
CA THR A 172 17.15 10.99 6.93
C THR A 172 18.23 10.05 6.40
N ALA A 173 18.05 8.74 6.53
CA ALA A 173 18.97 7.75 5.96
C ALA A 173 19.01 7.81 4.42
N SER A 174 17.87 8.02 3.77
CA SER A 174 17.79 8.18 2.31
C SER A 174 18.56 9.41 1.77
N GLU A 175 18.69 10.46 2.57
CA GLU A 175 19.47 11.65 2.21
C GLU A 175 20.99 11.42 2.33
N LEU A 176 21.42 10.49 3.20
CA LEU A 176 22.83 10.17 3.41
C LEU A 176 23.38 9.15 2.39
N GLU A 177 22.54 8.33 1.79
CA GLU A 177 22.95 7.33 0.79
C GLU A 177 23.04 7.88 -0.65
N SER A 178 22.58 9.09 -0.90
CA SER A 178 22.52 9.69 -2.24
C SER A 178 23.85 10.12 -2.88
N PRO A 179 25.02 10.31 -2.19
CA PRO A 179 26.24 10.75 -2.86
C PRO A 179 27.17 9.63 -3.33
N ALA A 180 26.92 8.34 -3.07
CA ALA A 180 27.94 7.30 -3.28
C ALA A 180 27.77 6.44 -4.55
N VAL A 181 26.61 6.45 -5.20
CA VAL A 181 26.33 5.55 -6.35
C VAL A 181 26.91 6.09 -7.67
N ASP A 182 27.07 7.40 -7.80
CA ASP A 182 27.59 8.01 -9.05
C ASP A 182 29.12 7.98 -9.20
N ALA A 183 29.87 7.77 -8.11
CA ALA A 183 31.33 7.76 -8.17
C ALA A 183 31.92 6.42 -8.69
N HIS A 184 31.19 5.33 -8.60
CA HIS A 184 31.70 4.01 -9.02
C HIS A 184 31.43 3.71 -10.49
N ALA A 185 30.39 4.28 -11.07
CA ALA A 185 30.06 4.11 -12.49
C ALA A 185 31.02 4.83 -13.46
N LYS A 186 31.76 5.85 -12.99
CA LYS A 186 32.74 6.58 -13.81
C LYS A 186 34.14 5.97 -13.84
N ARG A 187 34.48 5.01 -12.99
CA ARG A 187 35.81 4.37 -12.95
C ARG A 187 35.95 3.09 -13.76
N VAL A 188 34.88 2.60 -14.36
CA VAL A 188 34.92 1.33 -15.17
C VAL A 188 34.90 1.61 -16.68
N ARG A 189 35.01 2.88 -17.11
CA ARG A 189 35.09 3.27 -18.53
C ARG A 189 36.34 4.08 -18.88
N THR A 190 37.47 3.70 -18.31
CA THR A 190 38.80 4.14 -18.80
C THR A 190 39.71 2.93 -18.99
#